data_1d19c9fdc10b2f18e32118d5f550a3d1
#
_entry.id   1d19c9fdc10b2f18e32118d5f550a3d1
#
_cell.length_a   1.000
_cell.length_b   1.000
_cell.length_c   1.000
_cell.angle_alpha   90.00
_cell.angle_beta   90.00
_cell.angle_gamma   90.00
#
_symmetry.space_group_name_H-M   'P 1'
#
loop_
_entity.id
_entity.type
_entity.pdbx_description
1 polymer ?
#
loop_
_entity_poly.entity_id
_entity_poly.type
_entity_poly.pdbx_seq_one_letter_code
_entity_poly.pdbx_strand_id
1 'polypeptide(L)'
;YLLGVTDQGTGLLNSVAYGHFLKRNEERVFSPAACIYIDANGLHELNNAQGHEAGDQMLRAVADYLKEQFPKDGIYRVGGDEFVVFPSKADLDMCEARMRAVSEKLTALGYSISHGIAICESTTGLRDLVRDADERMLANKRAYYTIHDRRKPRS
;
A
#
# COMPACT_ATOMS: atom_id res chain seq x y z
N TYR A 1 -5.41 23.67 6.23
CA TYR A 1 -5.86 22.87 5.07
C TYR A 1 -5.03 21.61 4.88
N LEU A 2 -3.70 21.72 4.93
CA LEU A 2 -2.81 20.57 4.79
C LEU A 2 -3.01 19.55 5.91
N LEU A 3 -3.34 19.96 7.10
CA LEU A 3 -3.60 19.07 8.24
C LEU A 3 -4.82 18.18 8.02
N GLY A 4 -5.84 18.69 7.31
CA GLY A 4 -7.06 17.92 7.02
C GLY A 4 -6.89 16.80 6.01
N VAL A 5 -5.80 16.80 5.22
CA VAL A 5 -5.55 15.83 4.14
C VAL A 5 -4.24 15.07 4.30
N THR A 6 -3.48 15.31 5.37
CA THR A 6 -2.19 14.70 5.62
C THR A 6 -2.27 13.78 6.83
N ASP A 7 -1.67 12.59 6.70
CA ASP A 7 -1.50 11.66 7.82
C ASP A 7 -0.29 12.11 8.65
N GLN A 8 -0.53 12.47 9.90
CA GLN A 8 0.51 13.03 10.77
C GLN A 8 1.63 12.03 11.07
N GLY A 9 1.29 10.75 11.17
CA GLY A 9 2.27 9.72 11.52
C GLY A 9 3.25 9.40 10.39
N THR A 10 2.82 9.47 9.14
CA THR A 10 3.63 9.07 7.98
C THR A 10 3.98 10.21 7.03
N GLY A 11 3.28 11.33 7.12
CA GLY A 11 3.42 12.45 6.19
C GLY A 11 2.79 12.23 4.83
N LEU A 12 2.14 11.08 4.62
CA LEU A 12 1.41 10.78 3.38
C LEU A 12 0.06 11.48 3.36
N LEU A 13 -0.60 11.44 2.20
CA LEU A 13 -2.00 11.84 2.11
C LEU A 13 -2.87 10.84 2.89
N ASN A 14 -3.92 11.33 3.53
CA ASN A 14 -4.76 10.51 4.41
C ASN A 14 -5.98 9.95 3.67
N SER A 15 -6.83 9.22 4.42
CA SER A 15 -8.05 8.63 3.88
C SER A 15 -9.06 9.66 3.38
N VAL A 16 -9.08 10.87 3.96
CA VAL A 16 -9.94 11.96 3.49
C VAL A 16 -9.49 12.42 2.10
N ALA A 17 -8.18 12.64 1.92
CA ALA A 17 -7.61 12.99 0.62
C ALA A 17 -7.87 11.90 -0.42
N TYR A 18 -7.75 10.63 -0.02
CA TYR A 18 -8.03 9.48 -0.87
C TYR A 18 -9.50 9.48 -1.34
N GLY A 19 -10.43 9.66 -0.41
CA GLY A 19 -11.86 9.75 -0.74
C GLY A 19 -12.18 10.88 -1.71
N HIS A 20 -11.57 12.05 -1.51
CA HIS A 20 -11.71 13.18 -2.44
C HIS A 20 -11.15 12.85 -3.82
N PHE A 21 -10.00 12.18 -3.89
CA PHE A 21 -9.40 11.78 -5.16
C PHE A 21 -10.31 10.81 -5.92
N LEU A 22 -10.82 9.79 -5.24
CA LEU A 22 -11.75 8.84 -5.86
C LEU A 22 -13.00 9.52 -6.38
N LYS A 23 -13.59 10.42 -5.58
CA LYS A 23 -14.83 11.10 -5.95
C LYS A 23 -14.62 12.02 -7.15
N ARG A 24 -13.52 12.80 -7.18
CA ARG A 24 -13.22 13.69 -8.31
C ARG A 24 -13.01 12.94 -9.61
N ASN A 25 -12.62 11.67 -9.54
CA ASN A 25 -12.24 10.87 -10.69
C ASN A 25 -13.18 9.71 -10.97
N GLU A 26 -14.33 9.61 -10.28
CA GLU A 26 -15.21 8.43 -10.39
C GLU A 26 -15.80 8.24 -11.79
N GLU A 27 -16.04 9.32 -12.52
CA GLU A 27 -16.55 9.25 -13.90
C GLU A 27 -15.43 9.32 -14.93
N ARG A 28 -14.20 9.57 -14.46
CA ARG A 28 -13.06 9.71 -15.36
C ARG A 28 -12.53 8.32 -15.72
N VAL A 29 -12.21 8.18 -17.00
CA VAL A 29 -11.62 6.96 -17.51
C VAL A 29 -10.12 7.19 -17.70
N PHE A 30 -9.32 6.29 -17.15
CA PHE A 30 -7.88 6.32 -17.28
C PHE A 30 -7.45 5.23 -18.25
N SER A 31 -6.58 5.58 -19.19
CA SER A 31 -6.02 4.59 -20.10
C SER A 31 -4.70 5.12 -20.67
N PRO A 32 -3.58 4.46 -20.38
CA PRO A 32 -3.40 3.41 -19.38
C PRO A 32 -3.31 3.97 -17.95
N ALA A 33 -3.56 3.13 -16.97
CA ALA A 33 -3.48 3.52 -15.57
C ALA A 33 -3.00 2.35 -14.70
N ALA A 34 -2.42 2.68 -13.55
CA ALA A 34 -1.94 1.70 -12.58
C ALA A 34 -2.39 2.05 -11.17
N CYS A 35 -2.55 1.02 -10.34
CA CYS A 35 -2.81 1.16 -8.92
C CYS A 35 -2.04 0.08 -8.17
N ILE A 36 -1.42 0.44 -7.06
CA ILE A 36 -0.78 -0.52 -6.16
C ILE A 36 -1.47 -0.41 -4.81
N TYR A 37 -1.98 -1.53 -4.31
CA TYR A 37 -2.59 -1.63 -2.99
C TYR A 37 -1.63 -2.37 -2.06
N ILE A 38 -1.35 -1.82 -0.88
CA ILE A 38 -0.33 -2.33 0.04
C ILE A 38 -0.91 -2.47 1.44
N ASP A 39 -0.54 -3.54 2.13
CA ASP A 39 -0.91 -3.79 3.52
C ASP A 39 0.35 -4.14 4.31
N ALA A 40 0.51 -3.52 5.49
CA ALA A 40 1.62 -3.84 6.39
C ALA A 40 1.27 -5.10 7.18
N ASN A 41 2.04 -6.17 6.98
CA ASN A 41 1.80 -7.46 7.63
C ASN A 41 2.18 -7.44 9.11
N GLY A 42 1.31 -7.97 9.95
CA GLY A 42 1.64 -8.20 11.36
C GLY A 42 1.68 -6.93 12.23
N LEU A 43 1.05 -5.84 11.79
CA LEU A 43 1.02 -4.60 12.58
C LEU A 43 0.40 -4.81 13.96
N HIS A 44 -0.72 -5.53 14.02
CA HIS A 44 -1.42 -5.79 15.26
C HIS A 44 -0.56 -6.57 16.25
N GLU A 45 0.09 -7.63 15.77
CA GLU A 45 1.00 -8.45 16.57
C GLU A 45 2.21 -7.66 17.04
N LEU A 46 2.75 -6.80 16.18
CA LEU A 46 3.88 -5.94 16.56
C LEU A 46 3.49 -4.96 17.66
N ASN A 47 2.32 -4.32 17.52
CA ASN A 47 1.81 -3.41 18.56
C ASN A 47 1.58 -4.13 19.88
N ASN A 48 1.03 -5.34 19.83
CA ASN A 48 0.80 -6.14 21.05
C ASN A 48 2.10 -6.58 21.72
N ALA A 49 3.12 -6.91 20.94
CA ALA A 49 4.40 -7.38 21.47
C ALA A 49 5.30 -6.24 21.94
N GLN A 50 5.32 -5.10 21.25
CA GLN A 50 6.31 -4.05 21.46
C GLN A 50 5.71 -2.64 21.63
N GLY A 51 4.37 -2.52 21.65
CA GLY A 51 3.69 -1.24 21.84
C GLY A 51 3.39 -0.50 20.53
N HIS A 52 2.53 0.51 20.62
CA HIS A 52 2.08 1.28 19.46
C HIS A 52 3.19 2.05 18.77
N GLU A 53 4.20 2.47 19.51
CA GLU A 53 5.34 3.18 18.93
C GLU A 53 6.12 2.30 17.94
N ALA A 54 6.25 1.00 18.22
CA ALA A 54 6.87 0.06 17.30
C ALA A 54 6.09 -0.06 16.00
N GLY A 55 4.75 -0.10 16.08
CA GLY A 55 3.89 -0.10 14.91
C GLY A 55 4.00 1.19 14.12
N ASP A 56 4.06 2.34 14.80
CA ASP A 56 4.24 3.63 14.14
C ASP A 56 5.57 3.72 13.39
N GLN A 57 6.63 3.15 13.95
CA GLN A 57 7.93 3.06 13.28
C GLN A 57 7.85 2.22 12.01
N MET A 58 7.15 1.09 12.07
CA MET A 58 6.93 0.24 10.91
C MET A 58 6.19 1.01 9.80
N LEU A 59 5.09 1.68 10.16
CA LEU A 59 4.30 2.43 9.19
C LEU A 59 5.09 3.58 8.57
N ARG A 60 5.92 4.27 9.36
CA ARG A 60 6.81 5.31 8.82
C ARG A 60 7.83 4.74 7.85
N ALA A 61 8.38 3.57 8.16
CA ALA A 61 9.33 2.91 7.26
C ALA A 61 8.67 2.55 5.92
N VAL A 62 7.46 1.99 5.96
CA VAL A 62 6.69 1.72 4.73
C VAL A 62 6.50 2.99 3.93
N ALA A 63 6.04 4.06 4.58
CA ALA A 63 5.79 5.35 3.93
C ALA A 63 7.05 5.92 3.30
N ASP A 64 8.17 5.88 4.02
CA ASP A 64 9.44 6.44 3.54
C ASP A 64 9.97 5.70 2.31
N TYR A 65 9.89 4.38 2.30
CA TYR A 65 10.34 3.60 1.15
C TYR A 65 9.39 3.74 -0.04
N LEU A 66 8.08 3.88 0.20
CA LEU A 66 7.14 4.19 -0.88
C LEU A 66 7.44 5.56 -1.49
N LYS A 67 7.70 6.58 -0.67
CA LYS A 67 8.07 7.92 -1.17
C LYS A 67 9.38 7.89 -1.96
N GLU A 68 10.33 7.09 -1.54
CA GLU A 68 11.61 6.95 -2.23
C GLU A 68 11.44 6.33 -3.62
N GLN A 69 10.60 5.31 -3.75
CA GLN A 69 10.38 4.62 -5.02
C GLN A 69 9.38 5.32 -5.92
N PHE A 70 8.44 6.07 -5.35
CA PHE A 70 7.39 6.77 -6.08
C PHE A 70 7.35 8.27 -5.71
N PRO A 71 8.47 9.01 -5.93
CA PRO A 71 8.61 10.36 -5.40
C PRO A 71 7.67 11.40 -6.00
N LYS A 72 7.11 11.11 -7.19
CA LYS A 72 6.24 12.04 -7.92
C LYS A 72 4.80 11.56 -7.99
N ASP A 73 4.48 10.46 -7.31
CA ASP A 73 3.17 9.82 -7.43
C ASP A 73 2.32 10.10 -6.18
N GLY A 74 1.01 10.00 -6.34
CA GLY A 74 0.08 10.09 -5.23
C GLY A 74 0.19 8.84 -4.36
N ILE A 75 0.48 9.03 -3.08
CA ILE A 75 0.58 7.95 -2.09
C ILE A 75 -0.36 8.28 -0.94
N TYR A 76 -1.26 7.35 -0.63
CA TYR A 76 -2.31 7.55 0.36
C TYR A 76 -2.22 6.48 1.44
N ARG A 77 -2.35 6.89 2.70
CA ARG A 77 -2.63 5.95 3.78
C ARG A 77 -4.14 5.87 3.93
N VAL A 78 -4.73 4.73 3.56
CA VAL A 78 -6.19 4.60 3.44
C VAL A 78 -6.83 3.89 4.62
N GLY A 79 -6.03 3.21 5.43
CA GLY A 79 -6.46 2.54 6.65
C GLY A 79 -5.33 2.50 7.64
N GLY A 80 -5.49 1.80 8.76
CA GLY A 80 -4.47 1.72 9.79
C GLY A 80 -3.14 1.15 9.27
N ASP A 81 -3.23 0.10 8.46
CA ASP A 81 -2.11 -0.64 7.91
C ASP A 81 -2.12 -0.70 6.38
N GLU A 82 -2.95 0.10 5.73
CA GLU A 82 -3.17 0.05 4.28
C GLU A 82 -2.74 1.32 3.57
N PHE A 83 -2.11 1.13 2.40
CA PHE A 83 -1.59 2.22 1.56
C PHE A 83 -1.99 1.98 0.12
N VAL A 84 -2.20 3.06 -0.63
CA VAL A 84 -2.49 3.00 -2.07
C VAL A 84 -1.56 3.97 -2.80
N VAL A 85 -0.99 3.51 -3.90
CA VAL A 85 -0.15 4.31 -4.79
C VAL A 85 -0.78 4.32 -6.18
N PHE A 86 -0.83 5.50 -6.80
CA PHE A 86 -1.22 5.64 -8.21
C PHE A 86 0.02 6.04 -9.02
N PRO A 87 0.78 5.06 -9.54
CA PRO A 87 1.96 5.35 -10.33
C PRO A 87 1.60 6.15 -11.59
N SER A 88 2.45 7.12 -11.94
CA SER A 88 2.25 7.94 -13.13
C SER A 88 2.45 7.17 -14.43
N LYS A 89 3.19 6.06 -14.36
CA LYS A 89 3.40 5.17 -15.51
C LYS A 89 2.75 3.82 -15.25
N ALA A 90 1.91 3.41 -16.20
CA ALA A 90 1.21 2.12 -16.13
C ALA A 90 2.10 1.02 -16.74
N ASP A 91 3.24 0.79 -16.12
CA ASP A 91 4.24 -0.21 -16.53
C ASP A 91 4.37 -1.25 -15.41
N LEU A 92 3.90 -2.46 -15.68
CA LEU A 92 3.88 -3.53 -14.69
C LEU A 92 5.30 -3.90 -14.23
N ASP A 93 6.24 -4.05 -15.14
CA ASP A 93 7.61 -4.43 -14.80
C ASP A 93 8.27 -3.38 -13.91
N MET A 94 8.05 -2.10 -14.22
CA MET A 94 8.55 -1.00 -13.41
C MET A 94 7.93 -1.01 -12.02
N CYS A 95 6.61 -1.18 -11.94
CA CYS A 95 5.90 -1.23 -10.66
C CYS A 95 6.39 -2.40 -9.81
N GLU A 96 6.55 -3.58 -10.42
CA GLU A 96 7.06 -4.77 -9.72
C GLU A 96 8.48 -4.56 -9.22
N ALA A 97 9.35 -3.96 -10.04
CA ALA A 97 10.74 -3.69 -9.64
C ALA A 97 10.80 -2.71 -8.46
N ARG A 98 10.01 -1.66 -8.50
CA ARG A 98 9.95 -0.66 -7.41
C ARG A 98 9.38 -1.27 -6.13
N MET A 99 8.34 -2.07 -6.23
CA MET A 99 7.76 -2.73 -5.06
C MET A 99 8.69 -3.79 -4.48
N ARG A 100 9.47 -4.47 -5.33
CA ARG A 100 10.51 -5.37 -4.85
C ARG A 100 11.56 -4.62 -4.04
N ALA A 101 11.99 -3.46 -4.49
CA ALA A 101 12.94 -2.63 -3.76
C ALA A 101 12.38 -2.20 -2.40
N VAL A 102 11.11 -1.79 -2.34
CA VAL A 102 10.43 -1.44 -1.08
C VAL A 102 10.42 -2.66 -0.15
N SER A 103 10.00 -3.81 -0.65
CA SER A 103 9.88 -5.04 0.13
C SER A 103 11.24 -5.50 0.68
N GLU A 104 12.29 -5.45 -0.13
CA GLU A 104 13.63 -5.85 0.30
C GLU A 104 14.17 -4.95 1.43
N LYS A 105 13.96 -3.65 1.32
CA LYS A 105 14.38 -2.71 2.36
C LYS A 105 13.62 -2.91 3.66
N LEU A 106 12.32 -3.19 3.57
CA LEU A 106 11.51 -3.48 4.75
C LEU A 106 11.91 -4.80 5.40
N THR A 107 12.18 -5.82 4.59
CA THR A 107 12.63 -7.12 5.09
C THR A 107 13.95 -6.99 5.86
N ALA A 108 14.86 -6.14 5.41
CA ALA A 108 16.12 -5.89 6.11
C ALA A 108 15.89 -5.28 7.50
N LEU A 109 14.77 -4.61 7.72
CA LEU A 109 14.37 -4.05 9.02
C LEU A 109 13.49 -5.01 9.84
N GLY A 110 13.20 -6.19 9.31
CA GLY A 110 12.32 -7.16 9.97
C GLY A 110 10.83 -6.92 9.71
N TYR A 111 10.48 -6.08 8.73
CA TYR A 111 9.10 -5.79 8.38
C TYR A 111 8.69 -6.50 7.09
N SER A 112 7.39 -6.73 6.94
CA SER A 112 6.83 -7.38 5.76
C SER A 112 5.59 -6.65 5.29
N ILE A 113 5.42 -6.59 3.97
CA ILE A 113 4.22 -6.06 3.34
C ILE A 113 3.64 -7.07 2.37
N SER A 114 2.32 -6.98 2.16
CA SER A 114 1.63 -7.64 1.06
C SER A 114 1.18 -6.58 0.08
N HIS A 115 1.27 -6.85 -1.22
CA HIS A 115 0.86 -5.86 -2.22
C HIS A 115 0.22 -6.51 -3.43
N GLY A 116 -0.56 -5.71 -4.16
CA GLY A 116 -1.13 -6.09 -5.43
C GLY A 116 -1.00 -4.92 -6.40
N ILE A 117 -0.63 -5.22 -7.64
CA ILE A 117 -0.50 -4.25 -8.72
C ILE A 117 -1.56 -4.55 -9.76
N ALA A 118 -2.35 -3.53 -10.11
CA ALA A 118 -3.33 -3.61 -11.18
C ALA A 118 -2.98 -2.61 -12.26
N ILE A 119 -3.04 -3.03 -13.51
CA ILE A 119 -2.81 -2.19 -14.68
C ILE A 119 -4.08 -2.21 -15.54
N CYS A 120 -4.51 -1.04 -15.94
CA CYS A 120 -5.64 -0.86 -16.87
C CYS A 120 -5.08 -0.40 -18.21
N GLU A 121 -5.28 -1.21 -19.26
CA GLU A 121 -4.85 -0.86 -20.62
C GLU A 121 -5.98 -0.22 -21.42
N SER A 122 -7.20 -0.33 -20.95
CA SER A 122 -8.40 0.19 -21.59
C SER A 122 -9.26 0.94 -20.57
N THR A 123 -10.43 1.35 -20.98
CA THR A 123 -11.35 2.19 -20.23
C THR A 123 -11.93 1.51 -19.00
N THR A 124 -11.18 1.39 -17.94
CA THR A 124 -11.64 0.88 -16.65
C THR A 124 -11.80 2.04 -15.66
N GLY A 125 -12.92 2.09 -14.96
CA GLY A 125 -13.15 3.09 -13.93
C GLY A 125 -12.13 2.96 -12.80
N LEU A 126 -11.81 4.08 -12.17
CA LEU A 126 -10.80 4.13 -11.11
C LEU A 126 -11.12 3.17 -9.95
N ARG A 127 -12.38 3.08 -9.55
CA ARG A 127 -12.80 2.19 -8.45
C ARG A 127 -12.59 0.71 -8.79
N ASP A 128 -12.82 0.33 -10.05
CA ASP A 128 -12.58 -1.03 -10.51
C ASP A 128 -11.09 -1.36 -10.52
N LEU A 129 -10.25 -0.40 -10.90
CA LEU A 129 -8.79 -0.54 -10.87
C LEU A 129 -8.29 -0.74 -9.43
N VAL A 130 -8.79 0.05 -8.50
CA VAL A 130 -8.45 -0.09 -7.07
C VAL A 130 -8.90 -1.43 -6.53
N ARG A 131 -10.12 -1.86 -6.88
CA ARG A 131 -10.64 -3.16 -6.45
C ARG A 131 -9.77 -4.31 -6.94
N ASP A 132 -9.33 -4.27 -8.20
CA ASP A 132 -8.44 -5.28 -8.75
C ASP A 132 -7.11 -5.31 -7.99
N ALA A 133 -6.52 -4.15 -7.71
CA ALA A 133 -5.29 -4.07 -6.94
C ALA A 133 -5.48 -4.63 -5.52
N ASP A 134 -6.59 -4.31 -4.87
CA ASP A 134 -6.92 -4.80 -3.53
C ASP A 134 -7.07 -6.33 -3.52
N GLU A 135 -7.79 -6.88 -4.49
CA GLU A 135 -7.96 -8.34 -4.61
C GLU A 135 -6.63 -9.06 -4.79
N ARG A 136 -5.72 -8.48 -5.58
CA ARG A 136 -4.38 -9.03 -5.77
C ARG A 136 -3.54 -8.94 -4.49
N MET A 137 -3.67 -7.83 -3.75
CA MET A 137 -3.03 -7.67 -2.45
C MET A 137 -3.55 -8.72 -1.46
N LEU A 138 -4.87 -8.92 -1.40
CA LEU A 138 -5.47 -9.91 -0.50
C LEU A 138 -5.01 -11.33 -0.82
N ALA A 139 -4.84 -11.69 -2.09
CA ALA A 139 -4.29 -12.98 -2.49
C ALA A 139 -2.84 -13.14 -2.00
N ASN A 140 -2.04 -12.10 -2.15
CA ASN A 140 -0.66 -12.07 -1.67
C ASN A 140 -0.60 -12.20 -0.15
N LYS A 141 -1.48 -11.49 0.55
CA LYS A 141 -1.59 -11.53 2.01
C LYS A 141 -1.97 -12.93 2.51
N ARG A 142 -2.94 -13.57 1.87
CA ARG A 142 -3.33 -14.95 2.22
C ARG A 142 -2.17 -15.92 2.08
N ALA A 143 -1.39 -15.79 1.01
CA ALA A 143 -0.21 -16.63 0.81
C ALA A 143 0.82 -16.41 1.94
N TYR A 144 1.07 -15.15 2.32
CA TYR A 144 1.96 -14.82 3.42
C TYR A 144 1.51 -15.47 4.74
N TYR A 145 0.24 -15.29 5.12
CA TYR A 145 -0.27 -15.82 6.39
C TYR A 145 -0.36 -17.34 6.39
N THR A 146 -0.63 -17.97 5.26
CA THR A 146 -0.64 -19.43 5.16
C THR A 146 0.74 -20.00 5.47
N ILE A 147 1.80 -19.40 4.94
CA ILE A 147 3.18 -19.84 5.18
C ILE A 147 3.56 -19.58 6.64
N HIS A 148 3.24 -18.42 7.18
CA HIS A 148 3.63 -18.04 8.54
C HIS A 148 2.85 -18.79 9.60
N ASP A 149 1.56 -19.06 9.39
CA ASP A 149 0.74 -19.84 10.32
C ASP A 149 1.23 -21.28 10.44
N ARG A 150 1.72 -21.87 9.35
CA ARG A 150 2.32 -23.21 9.35
C ARG A 150 3.60 -23.28 10.19
N ARG A 151 4.29 -22.16 10.37
CA ARG A 151 5.53 -22.06 11.14
C ARG A 151 5.31 -21.77 12.62
N LYS A 152 4.10 -21.35 12.99
CA LYS A 152 3.79 -21.09 14.40
C LYS A 152 3.59 -22.40 15.13
N PRO A 153 4.26 -22.61 16.29
CA PRO A 153 3.98 -23.77 17.12
C PRO A 153 2.50 -23.70 17.56
N ARG A 154 1.82 -24.82 17.46
CA ARG A 154 0.47 -24.93 18.00
C ARG A 154 0.59 -25.06 19.51
N SER A 155 0.18 -24.03 20.20
CA SER A 155 0.09 -24.06 21.65
C SER A 155 -1.20 -24.73 22.10
#